data_2255e23e5e7d64ebb2dedf827cfa1493
#
_entry.id   2255e23e5e7d64ebb2dedf827cfa1493
#
_cell.length_a   1.000
_cell.length_b   1.000
_cell.length_c   1.000
_cell.angle_alpha   90.00
_cell.angle_beta   90.00
_cell.angle_gamma   90.00
#
_symmetry.space_group_name_H-M   'P 1'
#
loop_
_entity.id
_entity.type
_entity.pdbx_description
1 polymer ?
#
loop_
_entity_poly.entity_id
_entity_poly.type
_entity_poly.pdbx_seq_one_letter_code
_entity_poly.pdbx_strand_id
1 'polypeptide(L)'
;ERSAVWLMDVAQQFVLAAAAAVPDLLVAALIFALARLFSRATHALLERVERGDTQLSWLDPDTAAPTRRLASTGIWLFALAMAYPYLPGAGSEAFKGVTVLAGLMLSLGASSVVGQALSGISLMYSRSLRTGEYVKVGETEGTVVGLGIFTTRIHTGMGEEVSLPNTVVFSQPIRNFSRLV
;
A
#
# COMPACT_ATOMS: atom_id res chain seq x y z
N GLU A 1 37.89 -42.07 17.41
CA GLU A 1 37.98 -42.01 15.92
C GLU A 1 36.59 -41.80 15.27
N ARG A 2 35.51 -42.46 15.70
CA ARG A 2 34.15 -42.28 15.14
C ARG A 2 33.58 -40.87 15.34
N SER A 3 33.87 -40.21 16.45
CA SER A 3 33.40 -38.87 16.75
C SER A 3 34.07 -37.79 15.89
N ALA A 4 35.35 -37.98 15.54
CA ALA A 4 36.10 -37.05 14.68
C ALA A 4 35.60 -37.11 13.21
N VAL A 5 35.32 -38.31 12.71
CA VAL A 5 34.76 -38.49 11.36
C VAL A 5 33.36 -37.87 11.26
N TRP A 6 32.50 -38.09 12.28
CA TRP A 6 31.17 -37.50 12.32
C TRP A 6 31.22 -35.93 12.34
N LEU A 7 32.14 -35.37 13.12
CA LEU A 7 32.33 -33.90 13.15
C LEU A 7 32.83 -33.35 11.80
N MET A 8 33.72 -34.07 11.12
CA MET A 8 34.18 -33.69 9.78
C MET A 8 33.05 -33.75 8.75
N ASP A 9 32.22 -34.78 8.77
CA ASP A 9 31.06 -34.94 7.87
C ASP A 9 30.05 -33.81 8.08
N VAL A 10 29.73 -33.48 9.33
CA VAL A 10 28.83 -32.37 9.68
C VAL A 10 29.41 -31.04 9.22
N ALA A 11 30.69 -30.79 9.46
CA ALA A 11 31.36 -29.57 9.02
C ALA A 11 31.39 -29.44 7.50
N GLN A 12 31.65 -30.54 6.79
CA GLN A 12 31.66 -30.55 5.32
C GLN A 12 30.26 -30.31 4.74
N GLN A 13 29.23 -30.93 5.31
CA GLN A 13 27.85 -30.68 4.90
C GLN A 13 27.44 -29.22 5.13
N PHE A 14 27.87 -28.62 6.26
CA PHE A 14 27.62 -27.22 6.56
C PHE A 14 28.28 -26.26 5.54
N VAL A 15 29.54 -26.53 5.18
CA VAL A 15 30.28 -25.75 4.19
C VAL A 15 29.65 -25.86 2.79
N LEU A 16 29.25 -27.05 2.40
CA LEU A 16 28.59 -27.29 1.10
C LEU A 16 27.20 -26.62 1.05
N ALA A 17 26.43 -26.71 2.12
CA ALA A 17 25.13 -26.03 2.23
C ALA A 17 25.27 -24.50 2.21
N ALA A 18 26.27 -23.97 2.91
CA ALA A 18 26.58 -22.55 2.88
C ALA A 18 27.02 -22.07 1.49
N ALA A 19 27.86 -22.84 0.81
CA ALA A 19 28.30 -22.54 -0.55
C ALA A 19 27.14 -22.60 -1.55
N ALA A 20 26.25 -23.55 -1.41
CA ALA A 20 25.04 -23.66 -2.25
C ALA A 20 24.04 -22.51 -2.04
N ALA A 21 24.00 -21.90 -0.85
CA ALA A 21 23.14 -20.77 -0.56
C ALA A 21 23.68 -19.41 -1.09
N VAL A 22 24.97 -19.35 -1.47
CA VAL A 22 25.58 -18.09 -1.92
C VAL A 22 24.87 -17.46 -3.14
N PRO A 23 24.52 -18.19 -4.21
CA PRO A 23 23.82 -17.62 -5.35
C PRO A 23 22.49 -17.00 -4.97
N ASP A 24 21.70 -17.69 -4.15
CA ASP A 24 20.39 -17.20 -3.70
C ASP A 24 20.52 -15.95 -2.81
N LEU A 25 21.51 -15.94 -1.93
CA LEU A 25 21.83 -14.76 -1.10
C LEU A 25 22.28 -13.57 -1.93
N LEU A 26 23.02 -13.79 -3.03
CA LEU A 26 23.39 -12.73 -3.95
C LEU A 26 22.17 -12.13 -4.67
N VAL A 27 21.23 -12.97 -5.09
CA VAL A 27 19.97 -12.51 -5.68
C VAL A 27 19.14 -11.71 -4.65
N ALA A 28 19.00 -12.21 -3.42
CA ALA A 28 18.32 -11.50 -2.35
C ALA A 28 19.01 -10.15 -2.05
N ALA A 29 20.33 -10.13 -1.96
CA ALA A 29 21.10 -8.91 -1.76
C ALA A 29 20.91 -7.89 -2.89
N LEU A 30 20.83 -8.35 -4.14
CA LEU A 30 20.56 -7.50 -5.30
C LEU A 30 19.16 -6.90 -5.22
N ILE A 31 18.15 -7.69 -4.86
CA ILE A 31 16.77 -7.20 -4.66
C ILE A 31 16.72 -6.11 -3.59
N PHE A 32 17.37 -6.32 -2.44
CA PHE A 32 17.42 -5.31 -1.38
C PHE A 32 18.26 -4.08 -1.77
N ALA A 33 19.32 -4.24 -2.55
CA ALA A 33 20.08 -3.12 -3.08
C ALA A 33 19.24 -2.26 -4.03
N LEU A 34 18.47 -2.89 -4.93
CA LEU A 34 17.52 -2.20 -5.80
C LEU A 34 16.42 -1.50 -5.00
N ALA A 35 15.83 -2.17 -4.03
CA ALA A 35 14.82 -1.58 -3.13
C ALA A 35 15.37 -0.34 -2.41
N ARG A 36 16.62 -0.41 -1.94
CA ARG A 36 17.29 0.73 -1.31
C ARG A 36 17.49 1.89 -2.28
N LEU A 37 17.86 1.59 -3.53
CA LEU A 37 18.01 2.59 -4.58
C LEU A 37 16.67 3.27 -4.89
N PHE A 38 15.60 2.48 -5.10
CA PHE A 38 14.24 2.99 -5.33
C PHE A 38 13.73 3.80 -4.15
N SER A 39 13.91 3.31 -2.91
CA SER A 39 13.52 4.02 -1.72
C SER A 39 14.26 5.37 -1.60
N ARG A 40 15.58 5.42 -1.87
CA ARG A 40 16.35 6.67 -1.90
C ARG A 40 15.86 7.64 -2.97
N ALA A 41 15.59 7.15 -4.19
CA ALA A 41 15.05 7.98 -5.27
C ALA A 41 13.68 8.56 -4.90
N THR A 42 12.80 7.75 -4.32
CA THR A 42 11.49 8.19 -3.83
C THR A 42 11.62 9.23 -2.73
N HIS A 43 12.53 9.03 -1.77
CA HIS A 43 12.82 10.00 -0.71
C HIS A 43 13.29 11.33 -1.30
N ALA A 44 14.28 11.30 -2.20
CA ALA A 44 14.81 12.52 -2.82
C ALA A 44 13.76 13.29 -3.63
N LEU A 45 12.87 12.58 -4.33
CA LEU A 45 11.78 13.20 -5.08
C LEU A 45 10.75 13.87 -4.16
N LEU A 46 10.28 13.13 -3.16
CA LEU A 46 9.25 13.63 -2.24
C LEU A 46 9.77 14.73 -1.31
N GLU A 47 11.05 14.74 -0.95
CA GLU A 47 11.67 15.86 -0.22
C GLU A 47 11.70 17.15 -1.04
N ARG A 48 11.88 17.07 -2.37
CA ARG A 48 11.80 18.24 -3.24
C ARG A 48 10.39 18.81 -3.30
N VAL A 49 9.37 17.94 -3.28
CA VAL A 49 7.96 18.36 -3.21
C VAL A 49 7.67 19.02 -1.86
N GLU A 50 8.12 18.41 -0.76
CA GLU A 50 7.96 18.96 0.59
C GLU A 50 8.61 20.34 0.76
N ARG A 51 9.75 20.58 0.12
CA ARG A 51 10.43 21.89 0.11
C ARG A 51 9.81 22.92 -0.85
N GLY A 52 8.85 22.49 -1.66
CA GLY A 52 8.24 23.37 -2.68
C GLY A 52 9.06 23.56 -3.94
N ASP A 53 10.20 22.86 -4.09
CA ASP A 53 11.07 22.96 -5.27
C ASP A 53 10.42 22.34 -6.53
N THR A 54 9.47 21.42 -6.33
CA THR A 54 8.75 20.73 -7.40
C THR A 54 7.27 20.67 -7.03
N GLN A 55 6.42 21.23 -7.87
CA GLN A 55 4.96 21.13 -7.70
C GLN A 55 4.44 19.93 -8.49
N LEU A 56 3.95 18.93 -7.78
CA LEU A 56 3.18 17.83 -8.37
C LEU A 56 1.71 18.17 -8.17
N SER A 57 0.97 18.37 -9.25
CA SER A 57 -0.44 18.81 -9.22
C SER A 57 -1.39 17.84 -8.49
N TRP A 58 -0.93 16.63 -8.20
CA TRP A 58 -1.69 15.57 -7.50
C TRP A 58 -1.22 15.33 -6.05
N LEU A 59 -0.14 15.98 -5.61
CA LEU A 59 0.45 15.77 -4.27
C LEU A 59 0.63 17.12 -3.58
N ASP A 60 -0.06 17.28 -2.46
CA ASP A 60 0.06 18.43 -1.58
C ASP A 60 1.38 18.33 -0.77
N PRO A 61 2.15 19.41 -0.59
CA PRO A 61 3.33 19.43 0.26
C PRO A 61 3.11 18.86 1.66
N ASP A 62 1.96 19.12 2.27
CA ASP A 62 1.60 18.63 3.61
C ASP A 62 1.45 17.09 3.67
N THR A 63 1.13 16.46 2.55
CA THR A 63 0.99 15.00 2.44
C THR A 63 2.26 14.30 1.94
N ALA A 64 3.29 15.05 1.55
CA ALA A 64 4.53 14.48 1.01
C ALA A 64 5.28 13.61 2.03
N ALA A 65 5.38 14.04 3.29
CA ALA A 65 6.06 13.29 4.34
C ALA A 65 5.37 11.94 4.68
N PRO A 66 4.06 11.86 4.92
CA PRO A 66 3.38 10.57 5.10
C PRO A 66 3.42 9.70 3.84
N THR A 67 3.29 10.27 2.65
CA THR A 67 3.40 9.55 1.37
C THR A 67 4.79 8.90 1.22
N ARG A 68 5.85 9.62 1.57
CA ARG A 68 7.23 9.10 1.58
C ARG A 68 7.37 7.87 2.47
N ARG A 69 6.80 7.90 3.68
CA ARG A 69 6.85 6.75 4.61
C ARG A 69 6.07 5.55 4.05
N LEU A 70 4.87 5.77 3.53
CA LEU A 70 4.04 4.72 2.94
C LEU A 70 4.71 4.10 1.71
N ALA A 71 5.24 4.92 0.80
CA ALA A 71 5.94 4.46 -0.39
C ALA A 71 7.19 3.63 -0.03
N SER A 72 8.00 4.13 0.92
CA SER A 72 9.18 3.39 1.39
C SER A 72 8.79 2.05 2.04
N THR A 73 7.77 2.03 2.89
CA THR A 73 7.26 0.79 3.50
C THR A 73 6.79 -0.18 2.43
N GLY A 74 6.04 0.29 1.42
CA GLY A 74 5.59 -0.53 0.30
C GLY A 74 6.76 -1.14 -0.50
N ILE A 75 7.78 -0.33 -0.81
CA ILE A 75 8.99 -0.80 -1.51
C ILE A 75 9.69 -1.90 -0.71
N TRP A 76 9.86 -1.73 0.60
CA TRP A 76 10.52 -2.73 1.45
C TRP A 76 9.70 -4.00 1.62
N LEU A 77 8.38 -3.90 1.77
CA LEU A 77 7.49 -5.07 1.81
C LEU A 77 7.50 -5.84 0.50
N PHE A 78 7.49 -5.12 -0.64
CA PHE A 78 7.59 -5.73 -1.96
C PHE A 78 8.95 -6.42 -2.16
N ALA A 79 10.04 -5.77 -1.76
CA ALA A 79 11.38 -6.34 -1.82
C ALA A 79 11.49 -7.61 -0.97
N LEU A 80 10.90 -7.60 0.24
CA LEU A 80 10.88 -8.77 1.11
C LEU A 80 10.10 -9.93 0.47
N ALA A 81 8.94 -9.65 -0.14
CA ALA A 81 8.16 -10.65 -0.85
C ALA A 81 8.92 -11.25 -2.04
N MET A 82 9.63 -10.41 -2.80
CA MET A 82 10.44 -10.85 -3.94
C MET A 82 11.71 -11.61 -3.52
N ALA A 83 12.33 -11.22 -2.41
CA ALA A 83 13.52 -11.87 -1.88
C ALA A 83 13.20 -13.19 -1.15
N TYR A 84 11.95 -13.39 -0.75
CA TYR A 84 11.50 -14.53 0.03
C TYR A 84 12.00 -15.90 -0.47
N PRO A 85 11.87 -16.27 -1.79
CA PRO A 85 12.30 -17.58 -2.28
C PRO A 85 13.80 -17.83 -2.15
N TYR A 86 14.59 -16.76 -2.05
CA TYR A 86 16.05 -16.78 -1.99
C TYR A 86 16.61 -16.73 -0.56
N LEU A 87 15.72 -16.70 0.45
CA LEU A 87 16.16 -16.69 1.84
C LEU A 87 16.37 -18.12 2.36
N PRO A 88 17.46 -18.36 3.11
CA PRO A 88 17.68 -19.65 3.74
C PRO A 88 16.51 -20.04 4.66
N GLY A 89 15.98 -21.25 4.50
CA GLY A 89 14.85 -21.71 5.26
C GLY A 89 13.46 -21.36 4.72
N ALA A 90 13.37 -20.57 3.65
CA ALA A 90 12.09 -20.23 2.99
C ALA A 90 11.28 -21.46 2.56
N GLY A 91 11.96 -22.59 2.25
CA GLY A 91 11.33 -23.85 1.90
C GLY A 91 10.73 -24.61 3.08
N SER A 92 10.99 -24.22 4.33
CA SER A 92 10.46 -24.94 5.50
C SER A 92 8.95 -24.76 5.66
N GLU A 93 8.24 -25.81 6.07
CA GLU A 93 6.78 -25.75 6.26
C GLU A 93 6.38 -24.74 7.35
N ALA A 94 7.20 -24.58 8.39
CA ALA A 94 6.96 -23.59 9.43
C ALA A 94 7.03 -22.17 8.89
N PHE A 95 8.01 -21.85 8.05
CA PHE A 95 8.16 -20.53 7.45
C PHE A 95 7.05 -20.22 6.45
N LYS A 96 6.63 -21.21 5.64
CA LYS A 96 5.46 -21.09 4.76
C LYS A 96 4.19 -20.81 5.56
N GLY A 97 3.96 -21.53 6.66
CA GLY A 97 2.80 -21.32 7.52
C GLY A 97 2.73 -19.92 8.11
N VAL A 98 3.85 -19.41 8.64
CA VAL A 98 3.94 -18.03 9.17
C VAL A 98 3.69 -16.98 8.07
N THR A 99 4.23 -17.18 6.88
CA THR A 99 4.05 -16.25 5.75
C THR A 99 2.61 -16.20 5.27
N VAL A 100 1.94 -17.37 5.17
CA VAL A 100 0.51 -17.44 4.83
C VAL A 100 -0.34 -16.72 5.88
N LEU A 101 -0.07 -16.96 7.16
CA LEU A 101 -0.79 -16.30 8.26
C LEU A 101 -0.58 -14.78 8.22
N ALA A 102 0.66 -14.31 8.05
CA ALA A 102 0.97 -12.89 7.93
C ALA A 102 0.27 -12.25 6.71
N GLY A 103 0.26 -12.95 5.57
CA GLY A 103 -0.45 -12.51 4.36
C GLY A 103 -1.95 -12.38 4.57
N LEU A 104 -2.58 -13.33 5.25
CA LEU A 104 -4.00 -13.27 5.61
C LEU A 104 -4.31 -12.11 6.55
N MET A 105 -3.50 -11.91 7.60
CA MET A 105 -3.66 -10.79 8.54
C MET A 105 -3.55 -9.44 7.81
N LEU A 106 -2.56 -9.29 6.93
CA LEU A 106 -2.37 -8.07 6.14
C LEU A 106 -3.53 -7.85 5.18
N SER A 107 -3.99 -8.91 4.50
CA SER A 107 -5.13 -8.84 3.57
C SER A 107 -6.42 -8.42 4.27
N LEU A 108 -6.73 -9.00 5.43
CA LEU A 108 -7.90 -8.62 6.22
C LEU A 108 -7.79 -7.17 6.72
N GLY A 109 -6.61 -6.77 7.19
CA GLY A 109 -6.37 -5.40 7.65
C GLY A 109 -6.48 -4.35 6.53
N ALA A 110 -6.05 -4.68 5.32
CA ALA A 110 -6.09 -3.78 4.15
C ALA A 110 -7.48 -3.73 3.47
N SER A 111 -8.37 -4.66 3.74
CA SER A 111 -9.66 -4.82 3.04
C SER A 111 -10.51 -3.55 3.04
N SER A 112 -10.58 -2.84 4.17
CA SER A 112 -11.35 -1.58 4.28
C SER A 112 -10.79 -0.48 3.37
N VAL A 113 -9.46 -0.33 3.32
CA VAL A 113 -8.79 0.68 2.48
C VAL A 113 -9.00 0.41 1.00
N VAL A 114 -8.85 -0.86 0.60
CA VAL A 114 -9.11 -1.31 -0.77
C VAL A 114 -10.59 -1.09 -1.13
N GLY A 115 -11.50 -1.44 -0.23
CA GLY A 115 -12.94 -1.22 -0.43
C GLY A 115 -13.29 0.25 -0.66
N GLN A 116 -12.71 1.17 0.11
CA GLN A 116 -12.90 2.61 -0.06
C GLN A 116 -12.36 3.10 -1.41
N ALA A 117 -11.16 2.66 -1.81
CA ALA A 117 -10.57 3.02 -3.09
C ALA A 117 -11.41 2.53 -4.27
N LEU A 118 -11.85 1.28 -4.25
CA LEU A 118 -12.71 0.70 -5.29
C LEU A 118 -14.06 1.41 -5.37
N SER A 119 -14.68 1.73 -4.23
CA SER A 119 -15.92 2.51 -4.19
C SER A 119 -15.72 3.91 -4.75
N GLY A 120 -14.62 4.59 -4.44
CA GLY A 120 -14.28 5.90 -4.98
C GLY A 120 -14.10 5.87 -6.49
N ILE A 121 -13.35 4.90 -7.01
CA ILE A 121 -13.19 4.68 -8.44
C ILE A 121 -14.57 4.45 -9.10
N SER A 122 -15.40 3.57 -8.51
CA SER A 122 -16.72 3.28 -9.03
C SER A 122 -17.62 4.52 -9.08
N LEU A 123 -17.63 5.36 -8.03
CA LEU A 123 -18.37 6.62 -8.01
C LEU A 123 -17.92 7.60 -9.09
N MET A 124 -16.60 7.71 -9.32
CA MET A 124 -16.04 8.58 -10.37
C MET A 124 -16.39 8.08 -11.77
N TYR A 125 -16.27 6.78 -12.05
CA TYR A 125 -16.54 6.21 -13.37
C TYR A 125 -18.04 6.10 -13.69
N SER A 126 -18.87 5.77 -12.70
CA SER A 126 -20.33 5.73 -12.87
C SER A 126 -20.96 7.10 -13.08
N ARG A 127 -20.18 8.16 -12.80
CA ARG A 127 -20.67 9.56 -12.85
C ARG A 127 -21.91 9.78 -11.97
N SER A 128 -22.08 8.97 -10.94
CA SER A 128 -23.21 9.10 -9.99
C SER A 128 -23.20 10.43 -9.26
N LEU A 129 -22.00 10.98 -9.03
CA LEU A 129 -21.75 12.27 -8.42
C LEU A 129 -20.74 13.07 -9.24
N ARG A 130 -20.91 14.39 -9.26
CA ARG A 130 -19.92 15.32 -9.81
C ARG A 130 -19.71 16.50 -8.86
N THR A 131 -18.51 17.05 -8.86
CA THR A 131 -18.22 18.29 -8.12
C THR A 131 -19.15 19.41 -8.60
N GLY A 132 -19.74 20.16 -7.67
CA GLY A 132 -20.68 21.22 -7.92
C GLY A 132 -22.17 20.76 -7.92
N GLU A 133 -22.47 19.45 -7.92
CA GLU A 133 -23.85 18.97 -7.83
C GLU A 133 -24.34 19.01 -6.37
N TYR A 134 -25.62 19.42 -6.21
CA TYR A 134 -26.32 19.39 -4.94
C TYR A 134 -27.00 18.02 -4.77
N VAL A 135 -26.59 17.32 -3.72
CA VAL A 135 -26.97 15.92 -3.52
C VAL A 135 -27.35 15.63 -2.08
N LYS A 136 -28.07 14.55 -1.87
CA LYS A 136 -28.30 13.96 -0.56
C LYS A 136 -27.80 12.51 -0.58
N VAL A 137 -26.91 12.22 0.37
CA VAL A 137 -26.33 10.88 0.58
C VAL A 137 -26.64 10.47 2.01
N GLY A 138 -27.55 9.53 2.20
CA GLY A 138 -28.07 9.19 3.53
C GLY A 138 -28.69 10.41 4.21
N GLU A 139 -28.14 10.80 5.35
CA GLU A 139 -28.58 11.98 6.11
C GLU A 139 -27.83 13.27 5.71
N THR A 140 -26.73 13.17 4.97
CA THR A 140 -25.92 14.32 4.57
C THR A 140 -26.45 14.93 3.28
N GLU A 141 -26.77 16.21 3.32
CA GLU A 141 -27.27 16.98 2.18
C GLU A 141 -26.41 18.22 1.94
N GLY A 142 -26.03 18.46 0.69
CA GLY A 142 -25.20 19.60 0.33
C GLY A 142 -24.57 19.48 -1.06
N THR A 143 -23.66 20.40 -1.34
CA THR A 143 -22.92 20.48 -2.60
C THR A 143 -21.67 19.62 -2.54
N VAL A 144 -21.44 18.77 -3.53
CA VAL A 144 -20.20 18.00 -3.67
C VAL A 144 -19.06 18.95 -4.02
N VAL A 145 -18.07 19.08 -3.12
CA VAL A 145 -16.89 19.93 -3.33
C VAL A 145 -15.67 19.15 -3.80
N GLY A 146 -15.66 17.82 -3.59
CA GLY A 146 -14.57 16.98 -4.05
C GLY A 146 -14.88 15.49 -4.00
N LEU A 147 -14.41 14.78 -5.03
CA LEU A 147 -14.45 13.32 -5.12
C LEU A 147 -13.01 12.81 -5.07
N GLY A 148 -12.60 12.27 -3.93
CA GLY A 148 -11.31 11.65 -3.75
C GLY A 148 -11.35 10.12 -3.94
N ILE A 149 -10.18 9.49 -3.93
CA ILE A 149 -10.07 8.02 -4.01
C ILE A 149 -10.72 7.34 -2.80
N PHE A 150 -10.59 7.91 -1.62
CA PHE A 150 -11.05 7.33 -0.35
C PHE A 150 -12.30 8.02 0.22
N THR A 151 -12.45 9.31 -0.04
CA THR A 151 -13.51 10.14 0.55
C THR A 151 -14.16 11.04 -0.47
N THR A 152 -15.46 11.28 -0.26
CA THR A 152 -16.26 12.32 -0.94
C THR A 152 -16.51 13.45 0.05
N ARG A 153 -16.25 14.69 -0.37
CA ARG A 153 -16.48 15.88 0.45
C ARG A 153 -17.72 16.62 -0.01
N ILE A 154 -18.58 16.93 0.96
CA ILE A 154 -19.86 17.62 0.75
C ILE A 154 -19.89 18.85 1.65
N HIS A 155 -20.19 20.01 1.07
CA HIS A 155 -20.40 21.25 1.79
C HIS A 155 -21.90 21.40 2.06
N THR A 156 -22.28 21.36 3.34
CA THR A 156 -23.69 21.42 3.77
C THR A 156 -24.24 22.84 3.72
N GLY A 157 -25.56 22.98 3.72
CA GLY A 157 -26.23 24.28 3.80
C GLY A 157 -25.95 25.05 5.09
N MET A 158 -25.44 24.40 6.14
CA MET A 158 -25.03 25.02 7.40
C MET A 158 -23.59 25.56 7.37
N GLY A 159 -22.90 25.44 6.24
CA GLY A 159 -21.51 25.91 6.10
C GLY A 159 -20.44 24.92 6.57
N GLU A 160 -20.81 23.66 6.82
CA GLU A 160 -19.89 22.61 7.26
C GLU A 160 -19.38 21.81 6.06
N GLU A 161 -18.11 21.40 6.09
CA GLU A 161 -17.57 20.41 5.16
C GLU A 161 -17.61 19.03 5.80
N VAL A 162 -18.39 18.13 5.25
CA VAL A 162 -18.51 16.74 5.70
C VAL A 162 -17.73 15.83 4.75
N SER A 163 -16.77 15.09 5.30
CA SER A 163 -16.00 14.07 4.58
C SER A 163 -16.59 12.69 4.81
N LEU A 164 -17.18 12.10 3.78
CA LEU A 164 -17.78 10.77 3.82
C LEU A 164 -16.83 9.73 3.21
N PRO A 165 -16.55 8.60 3.89
CA PRO A 165 -15.86 7.47 3.29
C PRO A 165 -16.61 6.99 2.04
N ASN A 166 -15.91 6.69 0.96
CA ASN A 166 -16.55 6.31 -0.31
C ASN A 166 -17.37 5.03 -0.21
N THR A 167 -17.02 4.10 0.68
CA THR A 167 -17.83 2.91 0.97
C THR A 167 -19.20 3.26 1.53
N VAL A 168 -19.29 4.30 2.37
CA VAL A 168 -20.56 4.80 2.92
C VAL A 168 -21.38 5.43 1.81
N VAL A 169 -20.78 6.30 1.00
CA VAL A 169 -21.45 6.94 -0.15
C VAL A 169 -21.99 5.89 -1.13
N PHE A 170 -21.19 4.88 -1.44
CA PHE A 170 -21.54 3.82 -2.39
C PHE A 170 -22.68 2.91 -1.89
N SER A 171 -22.77 2.72 -0.57
CA SER A 171 -23.79 1.86 0.05
C SER A 171 -25.11 2.59 0.35
N GLN A 172 -25.16 3.92 0.21
CA GLN A 172 -26.34 4.71 0.51
C GLN A 172 -27.07 5.14 -0.79
N PRO A 173 -28.39 5.34 -0.74
CA PRO A 173 -29.11 5.97 -1.83
C PRO A 173 -28.60 7.40 -2.08
N ILE A 174 -28.26 7.70 -3.32
CA ILE A 174 -27.83 9.03 -3.74
C ILE A 174 -29.01 9.71 -4.42
N ARG A 175 -29.47 10.82 -3.86
CA ARG A 175 -30.47 11.69 -4.50
C ARG A 175 -29.73 12.90 -5.05
N ASN A 176 -29.78 13.09 -6.37
CA ASN A 176 -29.14 14.21 -7.05
C ASN A 176 -30.20 15.23 -7.46
N PHE A 177 -30.17 16.40 -6.87
CA PHE A 177 -31.15 17.46 -7.13
C PHE A 177 -30.72 18.38 -8.28
N SER A 178 -29.44 18.32 -8.70
CA SER A 178 -28.93 19.14 -9.80
C SER A 178 -29.20 18.55 -11.18
N ARG A 179 -29.67 17.30 -11.26
CA ARG A 179 -29.98 16.61 -12.53
C ARG A 179 -31.47 16.49 -12.83
N LEU A 180 -32.29 17.21 -12.09
CA LEU A 180 -33.70 17.31 -12.45
C LEU A 180 -33.81 18.15 -13.72
N VAL A 181 -34.21 17.52 -14.79
CA VAL A 181 -34.58 18.14 -16.08
C VAL A 181 -35.98 18.70 -15.99
#